data_1a28e6dd293ef4f2a76c01686e769d9e
#
_entry.id   1a28e6dd293ef4f2a76c01686e769d9e
#
_cell.length_a   1.000
_cell.length_b   1.000
_cell.length_c   1.000
_cell.angle_alpha   90.00
_cell.angle_beta   90.00
_cell.angle_gamma   90.00
#
_symmetry.space_group_name_H-M   'P 1'
#
loop_
_entity.id
_entity.type
_entity.pdbx_description
1 polymer ?
#
loop_
_entity_poly.entity_id
_entity_poly.type
_entity_poly.pdbx_seq_one_letter_code
_entity_poly.pdbx_strand_id
1 'polypeptide(L)'
;MVSLFAGILSASYVWWYAYSAQQFEAGGSDFDLFWGSAKALITTGDASTFKGPVPFLYPLPAVIVSTPFALLPRVVARLAFALLSSGLLAFALSREGFHRLPLLMSAALIDAARTGQSSTLFAASVLMPSLGWLIAVKPNLGAAVCAATASRRTLVVAVAGSGLLAAVSFVIDPHWIRHWLEVLPKEGLYRIPFISTGGPLLALALLKWRRPEARLLFAWACVPHAPLLYDVLPLGLLARDFRESLAFALLTYIALFLQHSYIEISTTGSATLAATILNLVVYLPCLLAVLARPNEGAPPAWLSMCRVGKESSPP
;
A
#
# COMPACT_ATOMS: atom_id res chain seq x y z
N MET A 1 -11.67 -17.38 -12.08
CA MET A 1 -12.61 -17.73 -10.98
C MET A 1 -12.13 -17.23 -9.62
N VAL A 2 -10.91 -17.54 -9.16
CA VAL A 2 -10.36 -17.07 -7.85
C VAL A 2 -10.49 -15.55 -7.65
N SER A 3 -10.13 -14.77 -8.68
CA SER A 3 -10.18 -13.31 -8.63
C SER A 3 -11.59 -12.75 -8.41
N LEU A 4 -12.55 -13.29 -9.14
CA LEU A 4 -13.95 -12.88 -9.00
C LEU A 4 -14.51 -13.26 -7.63
N PHE A 5 -14.19 -14.48 -7.17
CA PHE A 5 -14.61 -14.95 -5.86
C PHE A 5 -14.02 -14.09 -4.72
N ALA A 6 -12.71 -13.81 -4.76
CA ALA A 6 -12.07 -12.95 -3.78
C ALA A 6 -12.63 -11.52 -3.79
N GLY A 7 -12.89 -10.96 -4.98
CA GLY A 7 -13.52 -9.66 -5.11
C GLY A 7 -14.94 -9.62 -4.52
N ILE A 8 -15.77 -10.62 -4.83
CA ILE A 8 -17.12 -10.74 -4.30
C ILE A 8 -17.10 -10.88 -2.78
N LEU A 9 -16.25 -11.75 -2.22
CA LEU A 9 -16.12 -11.91 -0.77
C LEU A 9 -15.73 -10.61 -0.09
N SER A 10 -14.75 -9.88 -0.65
CA SER A 10 -14.34 -8.58 -0.10
C SER A 10 -15.47 -7.56 -0.15
N ALA A 11 -16.21 -7.46 -1.26
CA ALA A 11 -17.33 -6.55 -1.38
C ALA A 11 -18.47 -6.93 -0.41
N SER A 12 -18.76 -8.23 -0.27
CA SER A 12 -19.78 -8.74 0.67
C SER A 12 -19.39 -8.45 2.13
N TYR A 13 -18.10 -8.62 2.46
CA TYR A 13 -17.59 -8.28 3.80
C TYR A 13 -17.71 -6.78 4.07
N VAL A 14 -17.31 -5.92 3.11
CA VAL A 14 -17.42 -4.46 3.24
C VAL A 14 -18.89 -4.04 3.39
N TRP A 15 -19.80 -4.66 2.63
CA TRP A 15 -21.23 -4.42 2.78
C TRP A 15 -21.73 -4.78 4.18
N TRP A 16 -21.45 -6.00 4.64
CA TRP A 16 -21.85 -6.46 5.97
C TRP A 16 -21.28 -5.57 7.08
N TYR A 17 -19.99 -5.26 7.01
CA TYR A 17 -19.32 -4.43 8.00
C TYR A 17 -19.90 -3.02 8.05
N ALA A 18 -20.03 -2.36 6.89
CA ALA A 18 -20.55 -1.01 6.83
C ALA A 18 -22.01 -0.92 7.24
N TYR A 19 -22.82 -1.97 6.96
CA TYR A 19 -24.20 -2.08 7.43
C TYR A 19 -24.26 -2.25 8.95
N SER A 20 -23.51 -3.21 9.51
CA SER A 20 -23.50 -3.49 10.96
C SER A 20 -22.97 -2.33 11.80
N ALA A 21 -21.97 -1.60 11.28
CA ALA A 21 -21.36 -0.46 11.96
C ALA A 21 -22.03 0.88 11.65
N GLN A 22 -23.15 0.89 10.91
CA GLN A 22 -23.86 2.11 10.45
C GLN A 22 -22.98 3.12 9.71
N GLN A 23 -21.86 2.66 9.13
CA GLN A 23 -20.86 3.52 8.47
C GLN A 23 -21.31 4.04 7.10
N PHE A 24 -22.40 3.54 6.52
CA PHE A 24 -22.91 4.06 5.25
C PHE A 24 -23.40 5.50 5.35
N GLU A 25 -23.91 5.91 6.52
CA GLU A 25 -24.36 7.27 6.76
C GLU A 25 -23.25 8.18 7.34
N ALA A 26 -22.41 7.63 8.21
CA ALA A 26 -21.42 8.39 8.96
C ALA A 26 -20.14 8.74 8.16
N GLY A 27 -19.87 8.13 7.01
CA GLY A 27 -18.67 8.44 6.20
C GLY A 27 -17.36 8.09 6.90
N GLY A 28 -17.25 6.91 7.51
CA GLY A 28 -16.14 6.56 8.41
C GLY A 28 -15.00 5.77 7.79
N SER A 29 -14.87 5.65 6.46
CA SER A 29 -13.74 4.94 5.85
C SER A 29 -12.81 5.88 5.10
N ASP A 30 -11.53 5.50 4.98
CA ASP A 30 -10.56 6.25 4.19
C ASP A 30 -10.98 6.35 2.71
N PHE A 31 -11.71 5.35 2.20
CA PHE A 31 -12.28 5.42 0.86
C PHE A 31 -13.25 6.60 0.70
N ASP A 32 -14.02 6.94 1.73
CA ASP A 32 -14.95 8.08 1.68
C ASP A 32 -14.23 9.41 1.48
N LEU A 33 -12.98 9.52 1.97
CA LEU A 33 -12.12 10.69 1.72
C LEU A 33 -11.71 10.77 0.25
N PHE A 34 -11.30 9.65 -0.35
CA PHE A 34 -10.97 9.60 -1.79
C PHE A 34 -12.18 9.91 -2.66
N TRP A 35 -13.31 9.25 -2.37
CA TRP A 35 -14.56 9.44 -3.10
C TRP A 35 -15.06 10.88 -2.99
N GLY A 36 -15.08 11.44 -1.77
CA GLY A 36 -15.57 12.80 -1.51
C GLY A 36 -14.71 13.86 -2.17
N SER A 37 -13.37 13.77 -2.06
CA SER A 37 -12.46 14.70 -2.73
C SER A 37 -12.53 14.60 -4.26
N ALA A 38 -12.67 13.40 -4.81
CA ALA A 38 -12.86 13.20 -6.24
C ALA A 38 -14.24 13.73 -6.71
N LYS A 39 -15.28 13.57 -5.90
CA LYS A 39 -16.60 14.15 -6.17
C LYS A 39 -16.56 15.67 -6.18
N ALA A 40 -15.90 16.27 -5.19
CA ALA A 40 -15.69 17.72 -5.13
C ALA A 40 -14.92 18.23 -6.36
N LEU A 41 -13.85 17.56 -6.75
CA LEU A 41 -13.10 17.90 -7.96
C LEU A 41 -13.99 17.92 -9.22
N ILE A 42 -14.84 16.91 -9.40
CA ILE A 42 -15.75 16.81 -10.56
C ILE A 42 -16.82 17.92 -10.52
N THR A 43 -17.35 18.25 -9.34
CA THR A 43 -18.51 19.16 -9.22
C THR A 43 -18.12 20.63 -9.10
N THR A 44 -16.99 20.94 -8.49
CA THR A 44 -16.55 22.32 -8.20
C THR A 44 -15.24 22.71 -8.88
N GLY A 45 -14.54 21.75 -9.46
CA GLY A 45 -13.18 21.96 -9.99
C GLY A 45 -12.08 21.96 -8.92
N ASP A 46 -12.43 21.85 -7.63
CA ASP A 46 -11.49 21.94 -6.51
C ASP A 46 -11.72 20.82 -5.48
N ALA A 47 -10.76 19.90 -5.38
CA ALA A 47 -10.81 18.78 -4.44
C ALA A 47 -10.81 19.23 -2.96
N SER A 48 -10.28 20.42 -2.65
CA SER A 48 -10.16 20.95 -1.28
C SER A 48 -11.50 21.41 -0.69
N THR A 49 -12.52 21.57 -1.52
CA THR A 49 -13.88 21.93 -1.09
C THR A 49 -14.58 20.81 -0.34
N PHE A 50 -14.11 19.56 -0.46
CA PHE A 50 -14.60 18.45 0.35
C PHE A 50 -14.14 18.60 1.79
N LYS A 51 -15.10 18.64 2.72
CA LYS A 51 -14.86 18.67 4.16
C LYS A 51 -15.23 17.31 4.76
N GLY A 52 -14.26 16.41 4.82
CA GLY A 52 -14.38 15.12 5.46
C GLY A 52 -14.21 15.20 6.99
N PRO A 53 -14.44 14.09 7.71
CA PRO A 53 -14.25 14.01 9.16
C PRO A 53 -12.77 14.20 9.58
N VAL A 54 -11.84 13.96 8.67
CA VAL A 54 -10.41 14.20 8.83
C VAL A 54 -9.85 14.85 7.56
N PRO A 55 -8.74 15.59 7.65
CA PRO A 55 -8.09 16.18 6.47
C PRO A 55 -7.73 15.10 5.42
N PHE A 56 -7.86 15.45 4.15
CA PHE A 56 -7.44 14.56 3.05
C PHE A 56 -5.92 14.61 2.89
N LEU A 57 -5.25 13.57 3.36
CA LEU A 57 -3.77 13.50 3.47
C LEU A 57 -3.07 12.99 2.20
N TYR A 58 -3.81 12.79 1.11
CA TYR A 58 -3.27 12.21 -0.11
C TYR A 58 -2.99 13.28 -1.17
N PRO A 59 -2.02 13.04 -2.08
CA PRO A 59 -1.73 13.98 -3.16
C PRO A 59 -2.82 14.00 -4.23
N LEU A 60 -2.91 15.10 -5.00
CA LEU A 60 -3.92 15.25 -6.06
C LEU A 60 -3.96 14.09 -7.09
N PRO A 61 -2.84 13.45 -7.47
CA PRO A 61 -2.87 12.20 -8.24
C PRO A 61 -3.80 11.13 -7.69
N ALA A 62 -3.90 11.00 -6.37
CA ALA A 62 -4.79 10.02 -5.73
C ALA A 62 -6.26 10.36 -5.94
N VAL A 63 -6.61 11.65 -5.92
CA VAL A 63 -7.96 12.14 -6.23
C VAL A 63 -8.33 11.82 -7.67
N ILE A 64 -7.42 12.12 -8.62
CA ILE A 64 -7.63 11.87 -10.05
C ILE A 64 -7.88 10.39 -10.32
N VAL A 65 -7.08 9.50 -9.71
CA VAL A 65 -7.26 8.03 -9.83
C VAL A 65 -8.62 7.59 -9.27
N SER A 66 -9.16 8.32 -8.31
CA SER A 66 -10.44 7.99 -7.67
C SER A 66 -11.66 8.56 -8.41
N THR A 67 -11.48 9.43 -9.41
CA THR A 67 -12.59 10.07 -10.13
C THR A 67 -13.58 9.09 -10.78
N PRO A 68 -13.18 7.92 -11.35
CA PRO A 68 -14.13 6.96 -11.89
C PRO A 68 -15.12 6.43 -10.83
N PHE A 69 -14.66 6.28 -9.59
CA PHE A 69 -15.52 5.85 -8.49
C PHE A 69 -16.48 6.96 -8.03
N ALA A 70 -16.07 8.22 -8.12
CA ALA A 70 -16.88 9.36 -7.74
C ALA A 70 -18.09 9.60 -8.67
N LEU A 71 -18.13 8.95 -9.82
CA LEU A 71 -19.30 8.91 -10.72
C LEU A 71 -20.42 8.00 -10.20
N LEU A 72 -20.09 7.09 -9.29
CA LEU A 72 -21.04 6.14 -8.69
C LEU A 72 -21.57 6.68 -7.35
N PRO A 73 -22.76 6.25 -6.91
CA PRO A 73 -23.20 6.46 -5.54
C PRO A 73 -22.16 5.90 -4.55
N ARG A 74 -21.93 6.59 -3.42
CA ARG A 74 -20.85 6.29 -2.46
C ARG A 74 -20.76 4.80 -2.07
N VAL A 75 -21.90 4.20 -1.72
CA VAL A 75 -21.97 2.78 -1.33
C VAL A 75 -21.51 1.87 -2.49
N VAL A 76 -22.04 2.11 -3.69
CA VAL A 76 -21.67 1.32 -4.88
C VAL A 76 -20.19 1.50 -5.21
N ALA A 77 -19.66 2.72 -5.11
CA ALA A 77 -18.26 3.02 -5.33
C ALA A 77 -17.34 2.26 -4.37
N ARG A 78 -17.69 2.23 -3.08
CA ARG A 78 -16.92 1.52 -2.04
C ARG A 78 -16.90 0.01 -2.28
N LEU A 79 -18.05 -0.58 -2.64
CA LEU A 79 -18.14 -1.99 -2.99
C LEU A 79 -17.37 -2.32 -4.26
N ALA A 80 -17.48 -1.48 -5.30
CA ALA A 80 -16.74 -1.62 -6.53
C ALA A 80 -15.22 -1.53 -6.31
N PHE A 81 -14.77 -0.61 -5.45
CA PHE A 81 -13.36 -0.50 -5.09
C PHE A 81 -12.85 -1.75 -4.37
N ALA A 82 -13.59 -2.27 -3.37
CA ALA A 82 -13.23 -3.49 -2.66
C ALA A 82 -13.18 -4.70 -3.60
N LEU A 83 -14.19 -4.85 -4.47
CA LEU A 83 -14.26 -5.91 -5.46
C LEU A 83 -13.07 -5.86 -6.43
N LEU A 84 -12.79 -4.69 -7.00
CA LEU A 84 -11.75 -4.52 -7.99
C LEU A 84 -10.35 -4.67 -7.38
N SER A 85 -10.08 -4.03 -6.24
CA SER A 85 -8.75 -4.05 -5.62
C SER A 85 -8.39 -5.46 -5.14
N SER A 86 -9.31 -6.16 -4.45
CA SER A 86 -9.08 -7.54 -3.99
C SER A 86 -9.07 -8.54 -5.15
N GLY A 87 -9.92 -8.33 -6.16
CA GLY A 87 -9.93 -9.14 -7.38
C GLY A 87 -8.63 -9.03 -8.17
N LEU A 88 -8.08 -7.81 -8.32
CA LEU A 88 -6.79 -7.58 -8.96
C LEU A 88 -5.63 -8.23 -8.19
N LEU A 89 -5.63 -8.10 -6.85
CA LEU A 89 -4.62 -8.78 -6.04
C LEU A 89 -4.71 -10.30 -6.18
N ALA A 90 -5.91 -10.86 -6.08
CA ALA A 90 -6.12 -12.30 -6.25
C ALA A 90 -5.72 -12.78 -7.66
N PHE A 91 -5.97 -11.98 -8.70
CA PHE A 91 -5.50 -12.24 -10.05
C PHE A 91 -3.97 -12.24 -10.11
N ALA A 92 -3.31 -11.23 -9.56
CA ALA A 92 -1.87 -11.14 -9.53
C ALA A 92 -1.24 -12.34 -8.81
N LEU A 93 -1.75 -12.68 -7.63
CA LEU A 93 -1.28 -13.83 -6.83
C LEU A 93 -1.47 -15.15 -7.58
N SER A 94 -2.62 -15.36 -8.23
CA SER A 94 -2.89 -16.62 -8.94
C SER A 94 -2.00 -16.84 -10.16
N ARG A 95 -1.44 -15.77 -10.74
CA ARG A 95 -0.46 -15.85 -11.84
C ARG A 95 0.93 -16.29 -11.38
N GLU A 96 1.29 -15.96 -10.13
CA GLU A 96 2.56 -16.36 -9.51
C GLU A 96 2.49 -17.80 -8.95
N GLY A 97 1.29 -18.38 -8.87
CA GLY A 97 1.01 -19.69 -8.29
C GLY A 97 0.13 -19.61 -7.04
N PHE A 98 -0.45 -20.76 -6.67
CA PHE A 98 -1.44 -20.78 -5.56
C PHE A 98 -0.83 -20.69 -4.16
N HIS A 99 0.49 -20.74 -4.04
CA HIS A 99 1.19 -20.73 -2.76
C HIS A 99 0.97 -19.45 -1.96
N ARG A 100 0.64 -18.33 -2.61
CA ARG A 100 0.38 -17.04 -1.96
C ARG A 100 -1.11 -16.75 -1.68
N LEU A 101 -2.01 -17.66 -2.04
CA LEU A 101 -3.45 -17.46 -1.79
C LEU A 101 -3.82 -17.28 -0.30
N PRO A 102 -3.11 -17.86 0.70
CA PRO A 102 -3.41 -17.55 2.11
C PRO A 102 -3.38 -16.05 2.44
N LEU A 103 -2.66 -15.23 1.66
CA LEU A 103 -2.65 -13.77 1.84
C LEU A 103 -4.05 -13.16 1.68
N LEU A 104 -4.92 -13.77 0.87
CA LEU A 104 -6.31 -13.34 0.71
C LEU A 104 -7.16 -13.51 1.97
N MET A 105 -6.68 -14.30 2.93
CA MET A 105 -7.32 -14.50 4.23
C MET A 105 -6.62 -13.75 5.36
N SER A 106 -5.59 -12.93 5.07
CA SER A 106 -4.86 -12.18 6.09
C SER A 106 -5.72 -11.07 6.70
N ALA A 107 -5.52 -10.81 8.00
CA ALA A 107 -6.15 -9.67 8.65
C ALA A 107 -5.75 -8.34 8.01
N ALA A 108 -4.57 -8.26 7.41
CA ALA A 108 -4.11 -7.08 6.67
C ALA A 108 -4.98 -6.80 5.43
N LEU A 109 -5.38 -7.82 4.66
CA LEU A 109 -6.31 -7.63 3.53
C LEU A 109 -7.71 -7.27 4.01
N ILE A 110 -8.20 -7.94 5.05
CA ILE A 110 -9.53 -7.66 5.63
C ILE A 110 -9.59 -6.21 6.10
N ASP A 111 -8.55 -5.73 6.78
CA ASP A 111 -8.46 -4.35 7.25
C ASP A 111 -8.36 -3.35 6.08
N ALA A 112 -7.57 -3.66 5.04
CA ALA A 112 -7.48 -2.87 3.81
C ALA A 112 -8.83 -2.75 3.10
N ALA A 113 -9.59 -3.86 2.98
CA ALA A 113 -10.92 -3.87 2.38
C ALA A 113 -11.92 -3.06 3.21
N ARG A 114 -11.92 -3.26 4.53
CA ARG A 114 -12.80 -2.57 5.48
C ARG A 114 -12.63 -1.06 5.42
N THR A 115 -11.40 -0.59 5.40
CA THR A 115 -11.07 0.85 5.38
C THR A 115 -11.03 1.43 3.98
N GLY A 116 -11.06 0.60 2.94
CA GLY A 116 -10.96 1.02 1.54
C GLY A 116 -9.58 1.55 1.16
N GLN A 117 -8.53 0.92 1.70
CA GLN A 117 -7.15 1.33 1.50
C GLN A 117 -6.56 0.85 0.17
N SER A 118 -5.65 1.67 -0.36
CA SER A 118 -4.92 1.38 -1.59
C SER A 118 -3.82 0.30 -1.44
N SER A 119 -3.54 -0.16 -0.22
CA SER A 119 -2.49 -1.17 0.06
C SER A 119 -2.68 -2.47 -0.73
N THR A 120 -3.93 -2.85 -1.00
CA THR A 120 -4.27 -3.99 -1.87
C THR A 120 -3.80 -3.77 -3.31
N LEU A 121 -3.98 -2.56 -3.85
CA LEU A 121 -3.51 -2.18 -5.18
C LEU A 121 -1.97 -2.08 -5.23
N PHE A 122 -1.32 -1.61 -4.14
CA PHE A 122 0.14 -1.61 -4.04
C PHE A 122 0.69 -3.04 -4.07
N ALA A 123 0.11 -3.96 -3.30
CA ALA A 123 0.50 -5.36 -3.34
C ALA A 123 0.34 -5.94 -4.76
N ALA A 124 -0.77 -5.66 -5.45
CA ALA A 124 -0.97 -6.06 -6.83
C ALA A 124 0.06 -5.43 -7.79
N SER A 125 0.44 -4.15 -7.61
CA SER A 125 1.38 -3.44 -8.47
C SER A 125 2.81 -3.98 -8.39
N VAL A 126 3.21 -4.55 -7.24
CA VAL A 126 4.52 -5.24 -7.11
C VAL A 126 4.60 -6.44 -8.06
N LEU A 127 3.49 -7.15 -8.26
CA LEU A 127 3.41 -8.34 -9.11
C LEU A 127 3.03 -8.01 -10.56
N MET A 128 2.32 -6.91 -10.79
CA MET A 128 1.78 -6.52 -12.09
C MET A 128 2.40 -5.21 -12.59
N PRO A 129 3.40 -5.27 -13.49
CA PRO A 129 4.07 -4.07 -14.02
C PRO A 129 3.13 -3.02 -14.60
N SER A 130 2.00 -3.43 -15.20
CA SER A 130 1.00 -2.53 -15.77
C SER A 130 0.28 -1.65 -14.74
N LEU A 131 0.33 -2.01 -13.47
CA LEU A 131 -0.24 -1.23 -12.36
C LEU A 131 0.79 -0.31 -11.68
N GLY A 132 2.04 -0.29 -12.16
CA GLY A 132 3.10 0.51 -11.55
C GLY A 132 2.79 2.01 -11.39
N TRP A 133 1.96 2.57 -12.28
CA TRP A 133 1.53 3.97 -12.20
C TRP A 133 0.69 4.30 -10.95
N LEU A 134 0.08 3.29 -10.30
CA LEU A 134 -0.69 3.46 -9.06
C LEU A 134 0.17 3.91 -7.87
N ILE A 135 1.50 3.80 -7.97
CA ILE A 135 2.41 4.29 -6.91
C ILE A 135 2.25 5.80 -6.65
N ALA A 136 1.76 6.58 -7.62
CA ALA A 136 1.49 7.99 -7.45
C ALA A 136 0.41 8.30 -6.39
N VAL A 137 -0.43 7.32 -6.06
CA VAL A 137 -1.50 7.47 -5.05
C VAL A 137 -0.94 7.63 -3.62
N LYS A 138 0.15 6.89 -3.31
CA LYS A 138 0.92 7.02 -2.05
C LYS A 138 2.41 7.04 -2.40
N PRO A 139 2.99 8.20 -2.73
CA PRO A 139 4.34 8.27 -3.29
C PRO A 139 5.44 7.77 -2.35
N ASN A 140 5.25 7.85 -1.03
CA ASN A 140 6.15 7.27 -0.04
C ASN A 140 6.25 5.73 -0.20
N LEU A 141 5.12 5.03 -0.21
CA LEU A 141 5.08 3.58 -0.41
C LEU A 141 5.48 3.21 -1.85
N GLY A 142 5.09 4.04 -2.82
CA GLY A 142 5.50 3.91 -4.21
C GLY A 142 7.01 3.97 -4.40
N ALA A 143 7.71 4.84 -3.69
CA ALA A 143 9.17 4.91 -3.70
C ALA A 143 9.80 3.60 -3.21
N ALA A 144 9.24 2.95 -2.17
CA ALA A 144 9.71 1.65 -1.70
C ALA A 144 9.55 0.55 -2.77
N VAL A 145 8.44 0.53 -3.49
CA VAL A 145 8.22 -0.41 -4.62
C VAL A 145 9.25 -0.17 -5.73
N CYS A 146 9.49 1.09 -6.11
CA CYS A 146 10.48 1.44 -7.13
C CYS A 146 11.92 1.06 -6.71
N ALA A 147 12.28 1.29 -5.44
CA ALA A 147 13.59 0.93 -4.91
C ALA A 147 13.81 -0.58 -4.91
N ALA A 148 12.77 -1.36 -4.68
CA ALA A 148 12.85 -2.82 -4.56
C ALA A 148 12.81 -3.55 -5.91
N THR A 149 12.07 -3.02 -6.91
CA THR A 149 11.75 -3.76 -8.13
C THR A 149 13.00 -4.12 -8.94
N ALA A 150 13.05 -5.35 -9.46
CA ALA A 150 14.01 -5.80 -10.47
C ALA A 150 13.47 -5.61 -11.90
N SER A 151 12.21 -5.28 -12.06
CA SER A 151 11.53 -5.13 -13.35
C SER A 151 11.71 -3.72 -13.91
N ARG A 152 12.46 -3.60 -15.03
CA ARG A 152 12.57 -2.33 -15.77
C ARG A 152 11.21 -1.83 -16.24
N ARG A 153 10.32 -2.74 -16.68
CA ARG A 153 8.97 -2.40 -17.13
C ARG A 153 8.15 -1.78 -15.99
N THR A 154 8.20 -2.36 -14.80
CA THR A 154 7.52 -1.81 -13.61
C THR A 154 8.04 -0.41 -13.31
N LEU A 155 9.37 -0.21 -13.30
CA LEU A 155 9.96 1.09 -13.02
C LEU A 155 9.59 2.14 -14.08
N VAL A 156 9.64 1.79 -15.36
CA VAL A 156 9.27 2.71 -16.46
C VAL A 156 7.78 3.09 -16.37
N VAL A 157 6.89 2.12 -16.17
CA VAL A 157 5.44 2.39 -16.05
C VAL A 157 5.17 3.22 -14.79
N ALA A 158 5.87 2.94 -13.69
CA ALA A 158 5.75 3.70 -12.46
C ALA A 158 6.16 5.17 -12.65
N VAL A 159 7.34 5.41 -13.20
CA VAL A 159 7.87 6.78 -13.41
C VAL A 159 7.06 7.54 -14.45
N ALA A 160 6.79 6.93 -15.62
CA ALA A 160 6.03 7.58 -16.68
C ALA A 160 4.57 7.85 -16.27
N GLY A 161 3.91 6.87 -15.64
CA GLY A 161 2.53 7.04 -15.20
C GLY A 161 2.39 8.03 -14.05
N SER A 162 3.32 8.00 -13.08
CA SER A 162 3.34 8.99 -12.00
C SER A 162 3.65 10.40 -12.53
N GLY A 163 4.57 10.51 -13.50
CA GLY A 163 4.88 11.77 -14.16
C GLY A 163 3.68 12.34 -14.90
N LEU A 164 2.94 11.48 -15.63
CA LEU A 164 1.71 11.89 -16.31
C LEU A 164 0.65 12.37 -15.32
N LEU A 165 0.39 11.61 -14.25
CA LEU A 165 -0.57 12.01 -13.21
C LEU A 165 -0.16 13.29 -12.52
N ALA A 166 1.14 13.49 -12.25
CA ALA A 166 1.65 14.73 -11.69
C ALA A 166 1.46 15.91 -12.68
N ALA A 167 1.74 15.71 -13.96
CA ALA A 167 1.51 16.74 -14.98
C ALA A 167 0.04 17.11 -15.09
N VAL A 168 -0.88 16.15 -15.12
CA VAL A 168 -2.33 16.40 -15.08
C VAL A 168 -2.72 17.15 -13.80
N SER A 169 -2.13 16.78 -12.67
CA SER A 169 -2.37 17.48 -11.39
C SER A 169 -1.94 18.95 -11.44
N PHE A 170 -0.81 19.28 -12.08
CA PHE A 170 -0.37 20.67 -12.27
C PHE A 170 -1.28 21.48 -13.21
N VAL A 171 -1.93 20.83 -14.18
CA VAL A 171 -2.93 21.50 -15.03
C VAL A 171 -4.19 21.84 -14.24
N ILE A 172 -4.59 20.96 -13.31
CA ILE A 172 -5.80 21.15 -12.48
C ILE A 172 -5.53 22.19 -11.37
N ASP A 173 -4.44 21.99 -10.62
CA ASP A 173 -4.00 22.89 -9.56
C ASP A 173 -2.48 23.06 -9.63
N PRO A 174 -1.96 24.20 -10.12
CA PRO A 174 -0.51 24.46 -10.20
C PRO A 174 0.19 24.44 -8.83
N HIS A 175 -0.55 24.58 -7.74
CA HIS A 175 -0.02 24.61 -6.36
C HIS A 175 -0.30 23.35 -5.56
N TRP A 176 -0.80 22.28 -6.18
CA TRP A 176 -1.26 21.07 -5.49
C TRP A 176 -0.21 20.46 -4.55
N ILE A 177 1.08 20.50 -4.89
CA ILE A 177 2.14 19.99 -4.01
C ILE A 177 2.20 20.78 -2.71
N ARG A 178 2.15 22.13 -2.82
CA ARG A 178 2.15 23.00 -1.64
C ARG A 178 0.92 22.75 -0.78
N HIS A 179 -0.27 22.74 -1.39
CA HIS A 179 -1.52 22.48 -0.69
C HIS A 179 -1.49 21.12 0.02
N TRP A 180 -0.97 20.09 -0.65
CA TRP A 180 -0.81 18.76 -0.05
C TRP A 180 0.17 18.76 1.13
N LEU A 181 1.34 19.41 0.99
CA LEU A 181 2.32 19.47 2.08
C LEU A 181 1.82 20.25 3.30
N GLU A 182 0.95 21.25 3.10
CA GLU A 182 0.35 22.05 4.17
C GLU A 182 -0.64 21.25 5.03
N VAL A 183 -1.30 20.23 4.44
CA VAL A 183 -2.26 19.38 5.16
C VAL A 183 -1.62 18.14 5.78
N LEU A 184 -0.37 17.79 5.42
CA LEU A 184 0.30 16.66 6.04
C LEU A 184 0.45 16.91 7.56
N PRO A 185 0.11 15.93 8.40
CA PRO A 185 0.17 16.12 9.83
C PRO A 185 1.61 16.39 10.26
N LYS A 186 1.81 17.52 10.94
CA LYS A 186 3.10 17.90 11.53
C LYS A 186 3.47 17.03 12.72
N GLU A 187 2.53 16.26 13.25
CA GLU A 187 2.70 15.44 14.43
C GLU A 187 2.14 14.02 14.25
N GLY A 188 2.96 13.07 14.52
CA GLY A 188 2.73 11.94 15.38
C GLY A 188 2.00 10.70 14.88
N LEU A 189 1.21 10.66 13.82
CA LEU A 189 0.56 9.42 13.38
C LEU A 189 1.47 8.54 12.50
N TYR A 190 2.32 9.17 11.69
CA TYR A 190 3.25 8.43 10.84
C TYR A 190 4.47 7.97 11.62
N ARG A 191 4.87 6.74 11.40
CA ARG A 191 6.08 6.14 11.96
C ARG A 191 6.91 5.57 10.82
N ILE A 192 8.21 5.63 11.01
CA ILE A 192 9.15 4.91 10.16
C ILE A 192 9.50 3.62 10.92
N PRO A 193 9.08 2.44 10.44
CA PRO A 193 9.36 1.18 11.13
C PRO A 193 10.84 1.00 11.47
N PHE A 194 11.72 1.43 10.57
CA PHE A 194 13.17 1.30 10.72
C PHE A 194 13.72 1.99 11.98
N ILE A 195 13.18 3.14 12.37
CA ILE A 195 13.63 3.85 13.59
C ILE A 195 12.79 3.53 14.83
N SER A 196 11.77 2.69 14.69
CA SER A 196 10.96 2.22 15.80
C SER A 196 11.61 1.01 16.49
N THR A 197 11.11 0.61 17.67
CA THR A 197 11.66 -0.52 18.44
C THR A 197 11.80 -1.79 17.58
N GLY A 198 13.00 -2.38 17.59
CA GLY A 198 13.33 -3.54 16.76
C GLY A 198 13.62 -3.21 15.28
N GLY A 199 13.23 -2.03 14.80
CA GLY A 199 13.36 -1.61 13.41
C GLY A 199 14.79 -1.57 12.87
N PRO A 200 15.82 -1.09 13.60
CA PRO A 200 17.20 -1.08 13.10
C PRO A 200 17.72 -2.46 12.66
N LEU A 201 17.19 -3.55 13.22
CA LEU A 201 17.52 -4.92 12.79
C LEU A 201 17.14 -5.18 11.33
N LEU A 202 16.17 -4.45 10.79
CA LEU A 202 15.72 -4.59 9.39
C LEU A 202 16.81 -4.20 8.39
N ALA A 203 17.87 -3.47 8.82
CA ALA A 203 19.07 -3.24 8.00
C ALA A 203 19.76 -4.55 7.59
N LEU A 204 19.64 -5.63 8.38
CA LEU A 204 20.19 -6.94 8.05
C LEU A 204 19.59 -7.51 6.75
N ALA A 205 18.42 -7.05 6.31
CA ALA A 205 17.88 -7.42 5.00
C ALA A 205 18.85 -7.06 3.86
N LEU A 206 19.66 -6.00 4.00
CA LEU A 206 20.65 -5.59 3.01
C LEU A 206 21.77 -6.64 2.79
N LEU A 207 21.97 -7.58 3.72
CA LEU A 207 22.85 -8.74 3.50
C LEU A 207 22.33 -9.63 2.35
N LYS A 208 21.04 -9.49 2.02
CA LYS A 208 20.36 -10.21 0.94
C LYS A 208 19.92 -9.26 -0.19
N TRP A 209 20.67 -8.16 -0.43
CA TRP A 209 20.29 -7.06 -1.32
C TRP A 209 19.99 -7.46 -2.77
N ARG A 210 20.52 -8.59 -3.25
CA ARG A 210 20.18 -9.12 -4.58
C ARG A 210 18.75 -9.60 -4.68
N ARG A 211 18.12 -9.95 -3.54
CA ARG A 211 16.73 -10.39 -3.50
C ARG A 211 15.77 -9.21 -3.56
N PRO A 212 14.80 -9.20 -4.49
CA PRO A 212 13.76 -8.16 -4.52
C PRO A 212 12.99 -8.08 -3.20
N GLU A 213 12.74 -9.23 -2.56
CA GLU A 213 12.02 -9.32 -1.28
C GLU A 213 12.78 -8.61 -0.15
N ALA A 214 14.10 -8.77 -0.10
CA ALA A 214 14.93 -8.11 0.92
C ALA A 214 14.92 -6.58 0.73
N ARG A 215 15.01 -6.14 -0.52
CA ARG A 215 14.92 -4.71 -0.85
C ARG A 215 13.55 -4.13 -0.52
N LEU A 216 12.47 -4.88 -0.83
CA LEU A 216 11.11 -4.46 -0.51
C LEU A 216 10.94 -4.32 1.01
N LEU A 217 11.36 -5.32 1.78
CA LEU A 217 11.30 -5.28 3.25
C LEU A 217 12.02 -4.06 3.81
N PHE A 218 13.27 -3.84 3.38
CA PHE A 218 14.08 -2.72 3.88
C PHE A 218 13.52 -1.37 3.43
N ALA A 219 13.23 -1.20 2.14
CA ALA A 219 12.68 0.05 1.62
C ALA A 219 11.33 0.39 2.24
N TRP A 220 10.46 -0.63 2.45
CA TRP A 220 9.17 -0.46 3.12
C TRP A 220 9.33 -0.02 4.58
N ALA A 221 10.34 -0.56 5.27
CA ALA A 221 10.64 -0.17 6.64
C ALA A 221 11.20 1.26 6.76
N CYS A 222 11.83 1.78 5.71
CA CYS A 222 12.44 3.12 5.70
C CYS A 222 11.47 4.26 5.37
N VAL A 223 10.25 3.97 4.88
CA VAL A 223 9.30 5.02 4.51
C VAL A 223 8.29 5.28 5.63
N PRO A 224 7.94 6.56 5.87
CA PRO A 224 6.93 6.90 6.87
C PRO A 224 5.54 6.44 6.41
N HIS A 225 4.83 5.72 7.26
CA HIS A 225 3.43 5.36 7.07
C HIS A 225 2.71 5.19 8.40
N ALA A 226 1.37 5.17 8.36
CA ALA A 226 0.61 4.90 9.57
C ALA A 226 0.88 3.46 10.02
N PRO A 227 1.09 3.19 11.32
CA PRO A 227 1.36 1.85 11.83
C PRO A 227 0.06 1.03 11.91
N LEU A 228 -0.65 0.96 10.80
CA LEU A 228 -1.90 0.25 10.62
C LEU A 228 -1.68 -1.04 9.85
N LEU A 229 -2.49 -2.03 10.16
CA LEU A 229 -2.27 -3.40 9.70
C LEU A 229 -2.33 -3.53 8.18
N TYR A 230 -3.19 -2.77 7.50
CA TYR A 230 -3.31 -2.82 6.04
C TYR A 230 -2.01 -2.42 5.30
N ASP A 231 -1.16 -1.58 5.90
CA ASP A 231 0.07 -1.14 5.24
C ASP A 231 1.18 -2.23 5.25
N VAL A 232 1.03 -3.31 6.02
CA VAL A 232 1.97 -4.45 5.94
C VAL A 232 1.59 -5.49 4.87
N LEU A 233 0.43 -5.37 4.23
CA LEU A 233 -0.05 -6.33 3.24
C LEU A 233 0.98 -6.64 2.12
N PRO A 234 1.71 -5.67 1.53
CA PRO A 234 2.72 -5.95 0.52
C PRO A 234 3.89 -6.81 1.02
N LEU A 235 4.16 -6.84 2.34
CA LEU A 235 5.20 -7.72 2.91
C LEU A 235 4.81 -9.19 2.83
N GLY A 236 3.53 -9.51 2.71
CA GLY A 236 3.08 -10.88 2.45
C GLY A 236 3.60 -11.46 1.13
N LEU A 237 3.98 -10.59 0.17
CA LEU A 237 4.58 -11.00 -1.09
C LEU A 237 6.00 -11.57 -0.94
N LEU A 238 6.62 -11.36 0.23
CA LEU A 238 7.91 -11.96 0.56
C LEU A 238 7.80 -13.49 0.72
N ALA A 239 6.61 -14.02 0.97
CA ALA A 239 6.37 -15.43 1.13
C ALA A 239 6.73 -16.23 -0.14
N ARG A 240 7.54 -17.28 0.01
CA ARG A 240 8.03 -18.14 -1.07
C ARG A 240 7.13 -19.35 -1.32
N ASP A 241 6.51 -19.83 -0.28
CA ASP A 241 5.67 -21.02 -0.32
C ASP A 241 4.37 -20.83 0.49
N PHE A 242 3.52 -21.85 0.46
CA PHE A 242 2.22 -21.83 1.13
C PHE A 242 2.36 -21.68 2.66
N ARG A 243 3.38 -22.28 3.27
CA ARG A 243 3.57 -22.24 4.74
C ARG A 243 3.96 -20.83 5.18
N GLU A 244 4.90 -20.19 4.46
CA GLU A 244 5.29 -18.81 4.73
C GLU A 244 4.11 -17.84 4.53
N SER A 245 3.29 -18.06 3.49
CA SER A 245 2.10 -17.25 3.25
C SER A 245 1.05 -17.42 4.35
N LEU A 246 0.83 -18.63 4.80
CA LEU A 246 -0.08 -18.94 5.90
C LEU A 246 0.44 -18.35 7.22
N ALA A 247 1.75 -18.51 7.48
CA ALA A 247 2.39 -17.93 8.68
C ALA A 247 2.23 -16.41 8.69
N PHE A 248 2.48 -15.73 7.55
CA PHE A 248 2.24 -14.29 7.43
C PHE A 248 0.78 -13.92 7.74
N ALA A 249 -0.18 -14.64 7.14
CA ALA A 249 -1.59 -14.39 7.40
C ALA A 249 -1.93 -14.52 8.89
N LEU A 250 -1.44 -15.58 9.57
CA LEU A 250 -1.65 -15.78 11.01
C LEU A 250 -0.99 -14.68 11.85
N LEU A 251 0.23 -14.27 11.52
CA LEU A 251 0.93 -13.18 12.21
C LEU A 251 0.16 -11.86 12.11
N THR A 252 -0.52 -11.59 10.99
CA THR A 252 -1.36 -10.40 10.88
C THR A 252 -2.58 -10.44 11.81
N TYR A 253 -3.14 -11.63 12.10
CA TYR A 253 -4.20 -11.76 13.12
C TYR A 253 -3.66 -11.56 14.54
N ILE A 254 -2.47 -12.07 14.84
CA ILE A 254 -1.82 -11.81 16.12
C ILE A 254 -1.57 -10.31 16.30
N ALA A 255 -1.06 -9.64 15.27
CA ALA A 255 -0.84 -8.19 15.30
C ALA A 255 -2.16 -7.42 15.50
N LEU A 256 -3.24 -7.82 14.79
CA LEU A 256 -4.57 -7.24 14.93
C LEU A 256 -5.08 -7.39 16.38
N PHE A 257 -4.99 -8.60 16.94
CA PHE A 257 -5.42 -8.86 18.30
C PHE A 257 -4.66 -8.01 19.33
N LEU A 258 -3.33 -7.93 19.20
CA LEU A 258 -2.51 -7.11 20.09
C LEU A 258 -2.81 -5.62 19.93
N GLN A 259 -2.98 -5.13 18.71
CA GLN A 259 -3.35 -3.74 18.48
C GLN A 259 -4.72 -3.43 19.08
N HIS A 260 -5.71 -4.28 18.86
CA HIS A 260 -7.06 -4.07 19.41
C HIS A 260 -7.11 -4.13 20.93
N SER A 261 -6.34 -5.04 21.54
CA SER A 261 -6.35 -5.26 22.99
C SER A 261 -5.62 -4.19 23.80
N TYR A 262 -4.64 -3.49 23.19
CA TYR A 262 -3.71 -2.63 23.94
C TYR A 262 -3.66 -1.18 23.46
N ILE A 263 -4.35 -0.81 22.35
CA ILE A 263 -4.14 0.49 21.72
C ILE A 263 -5.46 1.22 21.42
N GLU A 264 -5.61 2.41 22.00
CA GLU A 264 -6.41 3.47 21.41
C GLU A 264 -5.51 4.28 20.47
N ILE A 265 -5.70 4.10 19.15
CA ILE A 265 -4.78 4.60 18.10
C ILE A 265 -4.75 6.14 17.99
N SER A 266 -5.49 6.85 18.84
CA SER A 266 -5.62 8.31 18.79
C SER A 266 -4.44 9.09 19.42
N THR A 267 -3.52 8.45 20.13
CA THR A 267 -2.41 9.12 20.82
C THR A 267 -1.05 8.78 20.20
N THR A 268 -0.07 9.69 20.35
CA THR A 268 1.31 9.49 19.91
C THR A 268 1.94 8.23 20.51
N GLY A 269 1.65 7.94 21.77
CA GLY A 269 2.12 6.72 22.46
C GLY A 269 1.54 5.45 21.83
N SER A 270 0.26 5.46 21.48
CA SER A 270 -0.42 4.36 20.82
C SER A 270 0.17 4.05 19.45
N ALA A 271 0.50 5.08 18.65
CA ALA A 271 1.13 4.89 17.35
C ALA A 271 2.53 4.26 17.48
N THR A 272 3.30 4.61 18.50
CA THR A 272 4.61 4.00 18.77
C THR A 272 4.47 2.54 19.18
N LEU A 273 3.51 2.21 20.04
CA LEU A 273 3.22 0.84 20.43
C LEU A 273 2.72 0.00 19.23
N ALA A 274 1.83 0.56 18.40
CA ALA A 274 1.38 -0.08 17.18
C ALA A 274 2.53 -0.40 16.22
N ALA A 275 3.45 0.55 16.00
CA ALA A 275 4.64 0.32 15.18
C ALA A 275 5.55 -0.76 15.79
N THR A 276 5.72 -0.77 17.13
CA THR A 276 6.48 -1.80 17.83
C THR A 276 5.86 -3.18 17.62
N ILE A 277 4.54 -3.31 17.79
CA ILE A 277 3.83 -4.58 17.55
C ILE A 277 4.05 -5.05 16.10
N LEU A 278 3.88 -4.18 15.10
CA LEU A 278 4.10 -4.56 13.71
C LEU A 278 5.55 -4.96 13.45
N ASN A 279 6.53 -4.24 14.01
CA ASN A 279 7.93 -4.61 13.88
C ASN A 279 8.21 -6.00 14.44
N LEU A 280 7.77 -6.27 15.67
CA LEU A 280 8.06 -7.54 16.34
C LEU A 280 7.28 -8.72 15.73
N VAL A 281 6.01 -8.52 15.37
CA VAL A 281 5.11 -9.60 14.97
C VAL A 281 5.11 -9.83 13.46
N VAL A 282 5.38 -8.80 12.63
CA VAL A 282 5.31 -8.93 11.17
C VAL A 282 6.68 -8.69 10.52
N TYR A 283 7.31 -7.55 10.75
CA TYR A 283 8.56 -7.21 10.05
C TYR A 283 9.73 -8.13 10.41
N LEU A 284 9.96 -8.40 11.70
CA LEU A 284 11.07 -9.27 12.12
C LEU A 284 10.90 -10.72 11.67
N PRO A 285 9.72 -11.38 11.74
CA PRO A 285 9.52 -12.68 11.12
C PRO A 285 9.77 -12.66 9.59
N CYS A 286 9.35 -11.62 8.88
CA CYS A 286 9.67 -11.44 7.46
C CYS A 286 11.18 -11.33 7.24
N LEU A 287 11.91 -10.61 8.11
CA LEU A 287 13.36 -10.52 8.07
C LEU A 287 14.01 -11.89 8.24
N LEU A 288 13.60 -12.67 9.24
CA LEU A 288 14.12 -14.01 9.47
C LEU A 288 13.91 -14.91 8.25
N ALA A 289 12.71 -14.87 7.64
CA ALA A 289 12.43 -15.61 6.42
C ALA A 289 13.34 -15.21 5.27
N VAL A 290 13.63 -13.91 5.10
CA VAL A 290 14.54 -13.39 4.07
C VAL A 290 15.99 -13.78 4.34
N LEU A 291 16.46 -13.69 5.59
CA LEU A 291 17.84 -14.02 5.97
C LEU A 291 18.15 -15.49 5.79
N ALA A 292 17.19 -16.38 6.00
CA ALA A 292 17.33 -17.84 5.79
C ALA A 292 17.61 -18.23 4.32
N ARG A 293 17.47 -17.30 3.36
CA ARG A 293 17.64 -17.56 1.93
C ARG A 293 19.03 -17.18 1.44
N PRO A 294 19.58 -17.83 0.37
CA PRO A 294 20.80 -17.39 -0.27
C PRO A 294 20.64 -15.98 -0.88
N ASN A 295 21.72 -15.19 -0.99
CA ASN A 295 21.69 -13.86 -1.60
C ASN A 295 21.77 -13.96 -3.13
N GLU A 296 20.68 -14.36 -3.76
CA GLU A 296 20.56 -14.59 -5.20
C GLU A 296 19.43 -13.73 -5.79
N GLY A 297 19.50 -13.43 -7.08
CA GLY A 297 18.48 -12.67 -7.81
C GLY A 297 19.05 -11.50 -8.61
N ALA A 298 18.16 -10.80 -9.31
CA ALA A 298 18.52 -9.67 -10.14
C ALA A 298 18.73 -8.40 -9.30
N PRO A 299 19.73 -7.54 -9.64
CA PRO A 299 19.88 -6.24 -9.02
C PRO A 299 18.62 -5.38 -9.27
N PRO A 300 18.43 -4.28 -8.50
CA PRO A 300 17.32 -3.38 -8.73
C PRO A 300 17.38 -2.76 -10.14
N ALA A 301 16.23 -2.56 -10.76
CA ALA A 301 16.12 -2.10 -12.14
C ALA A 301 16.84 -0.75 -12.40
N TRP A 302 16.74 0.18 -11.45
CA TRP A 302 17.40 1.48 -11.56
C TRP A 302 18.94 1.38 -11.66
N LEU A 303 19.57 0.43 -10.94
CA LEU A 303 21.01 0.22 -11.00
C LEU A 303 21.46 -0.30 -12.37
N SER A 304 20.67 -1.15 -13.00
CA SER A 304 20.95 -1.67 -14.34
C SER A 304 20.77 -0.61 -15.43
N MET A 305 19.88 0.36 -15.23
CA MET A 305 19.69 1.48 -16.15
C MET A 305 20.85 2.47 -16.09
N CYS A 306 21.44 2.71 -14.92
CA CYS A 306 22.62 3.58 -14.77
C CYS A 306 23.89 3.01 -15.42
N ARG A 307 24.00 1.69 -15.63
CA ARG A 307 25.18 1.06 -16.25
C ARG A 307 25.21 1.15 -17.78
N VAL A 308 24.06 1.21 -18.42
CA VAL A 308 23.98 1.27 -19.90
C VAL A 308 24.62 2.54 -20.47
N GLY A 309 24.69 3.64 -19.70
CA GLY A 309 25.35 4.89 -20.14
C GLY A 309 26.89 4.86 -20.12
N LYS A 310 27.52 3.83 -19.55
CA LYS A 310 29.00 3.74 -19.46
C LYS A 310 29.65 2.85 -20.51
N GLU A 311 28.88 2.00 -21.19
CA GLU A 311 29.43 1.07 -22.19
C GLU A 311 29.39 1.61 -23.64
N SER A 312 28.90 2.82 -23.86
CA SER A 312 28.81 3.43 -25.20
C SER A 312 29.93 4.40 -25.55
N SER A 313 31.05 4.44 -24.83
CA SER A 313 32.25 5.13 -25.28
C SER A 313 33.10 4.12 -26.07
N PRO A 314 33.19 4.21 -27.40
CA PRO A 314 34.15 3.41 -28.16
C PRO A 314 35.59 3.84 -27.80
N PRO A 315 36.54 2.91 -27.91
CA PRO A 315 37.95 3.19 -27.62
C PRO A 315 38.58 4.22 -28.57
#